data_24b8746bde2f23331fba9eca83182513
#
_entry.id   24b8746bde2f23331fba9eca83182513
#
_cell.length_a   1.000
_cell.length_b   1.000
_cell.length_c   1.000
_cell.angle_alpha   90.00
_cell.angle_beta   90.00
_cell.angle_gamma   90.00
#
_symmetry.space_group_name_H-M   'P 1'
#
loop_
_entity.id
_entity.type
_entity.pdbx_description
1 polymer ?
#
loop_
_entity_poly.entity_id
_entity_poly.type
_entity_poly.pdbx_seq_one_letter_code
_entity_poly.pdbx_strand_id
1 'polypeptide(L)'
;MRGQTKWTVWLGAWLCAASVLTAGFCEAQEAGRSPSDARALLVGMGEFLGKTQQLSVTVRAAYDTVQASGQKVEWNEVRTLTLSRPDRLRVESERSNGTRSVVVFDGKEISTFDQSGRVYAQAAQPGGVDETLVYFVRDLGMRLPLAVLFVSRAASELERRVRAVEYVERTGILGAPAHHLIGRTDTVNFQVWISDGEQPLPQRIVLTYPAAPGQPQFRAEFSAWNLAPQPADALFTFTPPAAASKIPFAAALPQYAPGPAGAPAKKGATR
;
A
#
# COMPACT_ATOMS: atom_id res chain seq x y z
N MET A 1 90.38 -1.95 9.78
CA MET A 1 90.58 -2.74 11.01
C MET A 1 89.21 -3.21 11.45
N ARG A 2 88.98 -4.47 11.28
CA ARG A 2 88.67 -5.49 12.28
C ARG A 2 87.35 -5.08 13.09
N GLY A 3 86.31 -5.83 13.21
CA GLY A 3 86.24 -7.30 13.20
C GLY A 3 84.83 -7.80 13.11
N GLN A 4 84.72 -8.94 12.60
CA GLN A 4 83.55 -9.77 12.46
C GLN A 4 83.21 -10.40 13.80
N THR A 5 81.89 -10.48 14.14
CA THR A 5 81.45 -11.47 15.12
C THR A 5 80.26 -12.22 14.54
N LYS A 6 80.53 -13.48 14.27
CA LYS A 6 79.55 -14.48 13.88
C LYS A 6 78.70 -14.89 15.09
N TRP A 7 77.42 -14.91 14.95
CA TRP A 7 76.53 -15.61 15.90
C TRP A 7 75.75 -16.73 15.17
N THR A 8 75.91 -17.86 15.71
CA THR A 8 75.49 -19.14 15.24
C THR A 8 74.01 -19.38 15.34
N VAL A 9 73.45 -19.99 14.31
CA VAL A 9 72.05 -20.44 14.17
C VAL A 9 71.76 -21.56 15.16
N TRP A 10 70.60 -21.43 15.84
CA TRP A 10 69.85 -22.56 16.42
C TRP A 10 68.52 -22.70 15.72
N LEU A 11 68.39 -23.76 14.92
CA LEU A 11 67.15 -24.27 14.38
C LEU A 11 66.39 -24.97 15.49
N GLY A 12 65.30 -24.35 15.93
CA GLY A 12 64.30 -24.99 16.73
C GLY A 12 63.02 -25.20 15.91
N ALA A 13 62.85 -26.39 15.41
CA ALA A 13 61.64 -26.80 14.71
C ALA A 13 60.49 -26.91 15.73
N TRP A 14 59.55 -25.99 15.67
CA TRP A 14 58.26 -26.14 16.31
C TRP A 14 57.21 -26.48 15.27
N LEU A 15 56.80 -27.74 15.25
CA LEU A 15 55.59 -28.20 14.60
C LEU A 15 54.37 -27.66 15.35
N CYS A 16 53.82 -26.55 14.93
CA CYS A 16 52.49 -26.15 15.34
C CYS A 16 51.49 -26.84 14.41
N ALA A 17 50.83 -27.86 14.94
CA ALA A 17 49.63 -28.43 14.34
C ALA A 17 48.54 -27.38 14.36
N ALA A 18 48.29 -26.71 13.23
CA ALA A 18 47.16 -25.85 13.03
C ALA A 18 45.89 -26.71 12.89
N SER A 19 45.20 -26.94 14.02
CA SER A 19 43.84 -27.45 14.00
C SER A 19 42.95 -26.37 13.40
N VAL A 20 42.61 -26.49 12.12
CA VAL A 20 41.60 -25.69 11.46
C VAL A 20 40.25 -26.14 12.03
N LEU A 21 39.79 -25.46 13.08
CA LEU A 21 38.39 -25.46 13.49
C LEU A 21 37.61 -24.78 12.35
N THR A 22 37.12 -25.57 11.40
CA THR A 22 36.02 -25.17 10.54
C THR A 22 34.80 -25.02 11.42
N ALA A 23 34.62 -23.81 11.96
CA ALA A 23 33.31 -23.39 12.45
C ALA A 23 32.40 -23.44 11.23
N GLY A 24 31.67 -24.55 11.10
CA GLY A 24 30.53 -24.61 10.18
C GLY A 24 29.56 -23.51 10.61
N PHE A 25 29.54 -22.43 9.86
CA PHE A 25 28.39 -21.55 9.84
C PHE A 25 27.22 -22.43 9.37
N CYS A 26 26.49 -22.97 10.33
CA CYS A 26 25.15 -23.47 10.10
C CYS A 26 24.31 -22.21 9.82
N GLU A 27 24.34 -21.73 8.56
CA GLU A 27 23.26 -20.95 8.05
C GLU A 27 22.03 -21.83 8.24
N ALA A 28 21.25 -21.51 9.26
CA ALA A 28 19.90 -21.99 9.36
C ALA A 28 19.19 -21.39 8.13
N GLN A 29 19.23 -22.16 7.06
CA GLN A 29 18.44 -21.93 5.87
C GLN A 29 17.00 -21.98 6.37
N GLU A 30 16.39 -20.80 6.62
CA GLU A 30 14.96 -20.73 6.89
C GLU A 30 14.30 -21.54 5.78
N ALA A 31 13.75 -22.68 6.16
CA ALA A 31 13.11 -23.60 5.23
C ALA A 31 12.08 -22.75 4.47
N GLY A 32 12.37 -22.49 3.20
CA GLY A 32 11.61 -21.57 2.38
C GLY A 32 10.12 -21.90 2.50
N ARG A 33 9.33 -20.98 3.07
CA ARG A 33 7.88 -21.15 3.09
C ARG A 33 7.40 -21.40 1.67
N SER A 34 6.50 -22.36 1.51
CA SER A 34 6.00 -22.75 0.21
C SER A 34 5.13 -21.63 -0.41
N PRO A 35 4.91 -21.62 -1.73
CA PRO A 35 3.96 -20.70 -2.35
C PRO A 35 2.55 -20.79 -1.76
N SER A 36 2.13 -21.96 -1.24
CA SER A 36 0.86 -22.13 -0.51
C SER A 36 0.85 -21.34 0.79
N ASP A 37 1.97 -21.29 1.52
CA ASP A 37 2.08 -20.51 2.75
C ASP A 37 2.04 -19.00 2.48
N ALA A 38 2.68 -18.54 1.41
CA ALA A 38 2.61 -17.16 0.96
C ALA A 38 1.17 -16.74 0.60
N ARG A 39 0.45 -17.61 -0.08
CA ARG A 39 -0.97 -17.38 -0.41
C ARG A 39 -1.82 -17.36 0.84
N ALA A 40 -1.61 -18.28 1.77
CA ALA A 40 -2.34 -18.33 3.04
C ALA A 40 -2.12 -17.06 3.88
N LEU A 41 -0.89 -16.52 3.94
CA LEU A 41 -0.60 -15.26 4.61
C LEU A 41 -1.33 -14.08 3.96
N LEU A 42 -1.34 -13.99 2.64
CA LEU A 42 -2.01 -12.92 1.91
C LEU A 42 -3.54 -12.97 2.10
N VAL A 43 -4.12 -14.15 1.99
CA VAL A 43 -5.57 -14.37 2.17
C VAL A 43 -5.96 -14.12 3.62
N GLY A 44 -5.17 -14.62 4.58
CA GLY A 44 -5.37 -14.38 6.03
C GLY A 44 -5.38 -12.89 6.39
N MET A 45 -4.50 -12.09 5.79
CA MET A 45 -4.56 -10.62 5.90
C MET A 45 -5.91 -10.08 5.38
N GLY A 46 -6.34 -10.55 4.22
CA GLY A 46 -7.63 -10.16 3.63
C GLY A 46 -8.83 -10.55 4.50
N GLU A 47 -8.80 -11.75 5.08
CA GLU A 47 -9.84 -12.21 6.00
C GLU A 47 -9.91 -11.39 7.28
N PHE A 48 -8.73 -11.10 7.87
CA PHE A 48 -8.64 -10.30 9.09
C PHE A 48 -9.25 -8.91 8.87
N LEU A 49 -8.81 -8.20 7.80
CA LEU A 49 -9.33 -6.88 7.46
C LEU A 49 -10.81 -6.92 7.10
N GLY A 50 -11.26 -7.93 6.35
CA GLY A 50 -12.66 -8.09 5.94
C GLY A 50 -13.61 -8.31 7.12
N LYS A 51 -13.18 -9.03 8.16
CA LYS A 51 -13.95 -9.31 9.38
C LYS A 51 -13.93 -8.14 10.39
N THR A 52 -12.96 -7.22 10.29
CA THR A 52 -12.82 -6.08 11.20
C THR A 52 -13.99 -5.12 11.02
N GLN A 53 -14.78 -4.92 12.07
CA GLN A 53 -15.99 -4.10 12.04
C GLN A 53 -15.69 -2.60 12.06
N GLN A 54 -14.67 -2.22 12.85
CA GLN A 54 -14.23 -0.84 12.97
C GLN A 54 -12.70 -0.79 12.88
N LEU A 55 -12.18 0.18 12.16
CA LEU A 55 -10.75 0.44 12.13
C LEU A 55 -10.46 1.90 11.80
N SER A 56 -9.32 2.37 12.26
CA SER A 56 -8.68 3.54 11.69
C SER A 56 -7.21 3.24 11.38
N VAL A 57 -6.67 3.90 10.37
CA VAL A 57 -5.29 3.73 9.94
C VAL A 57 -4.78 4.99 9.25
N THR A 58 -3.52 5.30 9.47
CA THR A 58 -2.80 6.32 8.71
C THR A 58 -1.98 5.66 7.61
N VAL A 59 -2.13 6.12 6.38
CA VAL A 59 -1.42 5.63 5.20
C VAL A 59 -0.59 6.77 4.63
N ARG A 60 0.74 6.60 4.62
CA ARG A 60 1.65 7.45 3.85
C ARG A 60 1.81 6.84 2.48
N ALA A 61 1.33 7.52 1.47
CA ALA A 61 1.37 7.04 0.10
C ALA A 61 2.29 7.91 -0.77
N ALA A 62 2.99 7.25 -1.70
CA ALA A 62 3.77 7.88 -2.74
C ALA A 62 3.44 7.24 -4.09
N TYR A 63 3.37 8.05 -5.14
CA TYR A 63 3.11 7.56 -6.49
C TYR A 63 3.94 8.28 -7.54
N ASP A 64 4.37 7.53 -8.54
CA ASP A 64 5.16 8.06 -9.63
C ASP A 64 4.27 8.63 -10.74
N THR A 65 4.65 9.79 -11.28
CA THR A 65 4.24 10.25 -12.61
C THR A 65 5.45 10.25 -13.54
N VAL A 66 5.26 9.75 -14.76
CA VAL A 66 6.33 9.69 -15.77
C VAL A 66 6.20 10.90 -16.68
N GLN A 67 7.23 11.72 -16.71
CA GLN A 67 7.30 12.91 -17.57
C GLN A 67 7.52 12.50 -19.05
N ALA A 68 7.30 13.42 -19.98
CA ALA A 68 7.58 13.21 -21.39
C ALA A 68 9.06 12.83 -21.68
N SER A 69 9.98 13.27 -20.81
CA SER A 69 11.40 12.91 -20.83
C SER A 69 11.68 11.46 -20.37
N GLY A 70 10.70 10.76 -19.83
CA GLY A 70 10.86 9.46 -19.16
C GLY A 70 11.27 9.55 -17.69
N GLN A 71 11.60 10.75 -17.17
CA GLN A 71 11.91 10.96 -15.77
C GLN A 71 10.67 10.73 -14.90
N LYS A 72 10.85 10.05 -13.77
CA LYS A 72 9.80 9.86 -12.75
C LYS A 72 9.82 11.00 -11.75
N VAL A 73 8.65 11.52 -11.44
CA VAL A 73 8.42 12.44 -10.32
C VAL A 73 7.56 11.72 -9.30
N GLU A 74 8.02 11.66 -8.07
CA GLU A 74 7.29 11.10 -6.95
C GLU A 74 6.43 12.18 -6.29
N TRP A 75 5.16 11.86 -6.09
CA TRP A 75 4.19 12.66 -5.34
C TRP A 75 3.83 11.95 -4.06
N ASN A 76 3.66 12.70 -3.00
CA ASN A 76 3.40 12.16 -1.67
C ASN A 76 2.08 12.67 -1.11
N GLU A 77 1.40 11.82 -0.36
CA GLU A 77 0.20 12.16 0.40
C GLU A 77 0.11 11.36 1.69
N VAL A 78 -0.56 11.92 2.69
CA VAL A 78 -0.93 11.22 3.92
C VAL A 78 -2.44 11.10 3.93
N ARG A 79 -2.94 9.91 4.21
CA ARG A 79 -4.38 9.62 4.36
C ARG A 79 -4.65 9.07 5.74
N THR A 80 -5.69 9.56 6.38
CA THR A 80 -6.28 8.93 7.57
C THR A 80 -7.62 8.35 7.17
N LEU A 81 -7.76 7.05 7.29
CA LEU A 81 -9.00 6.33 6.99
C LEU A 81 -9.63 5.89 8.30
N THR A 82 -10.93 6.13 8.47
CA THR A 82 -11.77 5.59 9.53
C THR A 82 -12.96 4.88 8.90
N LEU A 83 -13.12 3.62 9.25
CA LEU A 83 -14.18 2.73 8.77
C LEU A 83 -14.98 2.24 9.95
N SER A 84 -16.31 2.27 9.84
CA SER A 84 -17.24 1.56 10.72
C SER A 84 -18.29 0.87 9.85
N ARG A 85 -18.22 -0.46 9.80
CA ARG A 85 -19.16 -1.26 9.02
C ARG A 85 -20.55 -1.24 9.67
N PRO A 86 -21.60 -1.40 8.88
CA PRO A 86 -21.55 -1.71 7.45
C PRO A 86 -21.41 -0.50 6.52
N ASP A 87 -21.64 0.73 6.98
CA ASP A 87 -22.04 1.82 6.10
C ASP A 87 -21.42 3.18 6.45
N ARG A 88 -20.29 3.20 7.14
CA ARG A 88 -19.60 4.44 7.52
C ARG A 88 -18.15 4.42 7.06
N LEU A 89 -17.76 5.46 6.33
CA LEU A 89 -16.38 5.64 5.88
C LEU A 89 -16.00 7.11 5.89
N ARG A 90 -14.83 7.42 6.41
CA ARG A 90 -14.19 8.74 6.28
C ARG A 90 -12.75 8.58 5.85
N VAL A 91 -12.32 9.37 4.87
CA VAL A 91 -10.93 9.45 4.44
C VAL A 91 -10.52 10.91 4.36
N GLU A 92 -9.57 11.30 5.17
CA GLU A 92 -8.91 12.61 5.11
C GLU A 92 -7.60 12.45 4.38
N SER A 93 -7.27 13.38 3.50
CA SER A 93 -6.04 13.35 2.71
C SER A 93 -5.35 14.70 2.74
N GLU A 94 -4.03 14.68 2.89
CA GLU A 94 -3.16 15.83 2.74
C GLU A 94 -2.03 15.48 1.77
N ARG A 95 -1.89 16.27 0.71
CA ARG A 95 -0.83 16.09 -0.30
C ARG A 95 0.38 16.94 0.02
N SER A 96 1.53 16.58 -0.56
CA SER A 96 2.81 17.28 -0.37
C SER A 96 2.77 18.77 -0.73
N ASN A 97 1.83 19.22 -1.55
CA ASN A 97 1.62 20.63 -1.87
C ASN A 97 0.68 21.36 -0.88
N GLY A 98 0.31 20.72 0.24
CA GLY A 98 -0.60 21.27 1.24
C GLY A 98 -2.07 21.19 0.90
N THR A 99 -2.47 20.64 -0.26
CA THR A 99 -3.88 20.44 -0.61
C THR A 99 -4.52 19.40 0.32
N ARG A 100 -5.66 19.75 0.92
CA ARG A 100 -6.41 18.88 1.81
C ARG A 100 -7.77 18.54 1.24
N SER A 101 -8.17 17.30 1.40
CA SER A 101 -9.51 16.86 1.00
C SER A 101 -10.08 15.85 2.00
N VAL A 102 -11.39 15.74 2.03
CA VAL A 102 -12.08 14.74 2.81
C VAL A 102 -13.13 14.04 1.94
N VAL A 103 -13.24 12.74 2.14
CA VAL A 103 -14.32 11.91 1.62
C VAL A 103 -15.10 11.36 2.81
N VAL A 104 -16.42 11.48 2.78
CA VAL A 104 -17.32 10.96 3.81
C VAL A 104 -18.41 10.14 3.15
N PHE A 105 -18.71 9.00 3.74
CA PHE A 105 -19.87 8.17 3.41
C PHE A 105 -20.65 7.88 4.69
N ASP A 106 -21.96 8.18 4.67
CA ASP A 106 -22.87 8.08 5.83
C ASP A 106 -23.92 6.97 5.69
N GLY A 107 -23.74 6.06 4.72
CA GLY A 107 -24.70 4.99 4.41
C GLY A 107 -25.79 5.40 3.40
N LYS A 108 -25.83 6.67 3.02
CA LYS A 108 -26.82 7.22 2.07
C LYS A 108 -26.20 8.02 0.95
N GLU A 109 -25.17 8.79 1.29
CA GLU A 109 -24.54 9.74 0.38
C GLU A 109 -23.02 9.70 0.52
N ILE A 110 -22.34 9.81 -0.61
CA ILE A 110 -20.91 10.07 -0.67
C ILE A 110 -20.75 11.59 -0.82
N SER A 111 -19.97 12.18 0.06
CA SER A 111 -19.57 13.58 0.00
C SER A 111 -18.06 13.68 -0.14
N THR A 112 -17.58 14.49 -1.07
CA THR A 112 -16.16 14.86 -1.18
C THR A 112 -16.01 16.35 -1.04
N PHE A 113 -14.99 16.81 -0.34
CA PHE A 113 -14.68 18.23 -0.20
C PHE A 113 -13.20 18.48 -0.40
N ASP A 114 -12.88 19.35 -1.34
CA ASP A 114 -11.55 19.91 -1.53
C ASP A 114 -11.48 21.26 -0.79
N GLN A 115 -10.69 21.31 0.29
CA GLN A 115 -10.56 22.50 1.11
C GLN A 115 -9.85 23.63 0.37
N SER A 116 -8.90 23.32 -0.52
CA SER A 116 -8.10 24.31 -1.25
C SER A 116 -8.94 25.03 -2.30
N GLY A 117 -9.74 24.27 -3.06
CA GLY A 117 -10.67 24.81 -4.06
C GLY A 117 -11.99 25.30 -3.47
N ARG A 118 -12.27 25.02 -2.19
CA ARG A 118 -13.57 25.26 -1.53
C ARG A 118 -14.73 24.71 -2.34
N VAL A 119 -14.54 23.51 -2.91
CA VAL A 119 -15.56 22.84 -3.72
C VAL A 119 -15.92 21.49 -3.11
N TYR A 120 -17.18 21.10 -3.25
CA TYR A 120 -17.63 19.79 -2.81
C TYR A 120 -18.51 19.13 -3.87
N ALA A 121 -18.53 17.81 -3.88
CA ALA A 121 -19.42 17.01 -4.69
C ALA A 121 -20.13 15.97 -3.81
N GLN A 122 -21.37 15.66 -4.17
CA GLN A 122 -22.20 14.69 -3.46
C GLN A 122 -22.92 13.80 -4.44
N ALA A 123 -23.01 12.51 -4.11
CA ALA A 123 -23.74 11.52 -4.88
C ALA A 123 -24.50 10.60 -3.93
N ALA A 124 -25.78 10.38 -4.21
CA ALA A 124 -26.58 9.39 -3.50
C ALA A 124 -26.02 7.99 -3.77
N GLN A 125 -25.72 7.26 -2.70
CA GLN A 125 -25.22 5.91 -2.74
C GLN A 125 -25.76 5.15 -1.52
N PRO A 126 -27.00 4.71 -1.54
CA PRO A 126 -27.53 3.89 -0.46
C PRO A 126 -26.87 2.52 -0.49
N GLY A 127 -26.49 2.02 0.69
CA GLY A 127 -25.87 0.71 0.83
C GLY A 127 -24.72 0.68 1.81
N GLY A 128 -23.83 -0.28 1.62
CA GLY A 128 -22.66 -0.48 2.48
C GLY A 128 -21.39 0.15 1.93
N VAL A 129 -20.33 0.04 2.74
CA VAL A 129 -18.99 0.47 2.34
C VAL A 129 -18.49 -0.28 1.10
N ASP A 130 -18.82 -1.56 0.97
CA ASP A 130 -18.38 -2.40 -0.16
C ASP A 130 -18.93 -1.87 -1.48
N GLU A 131 -20.23 -1.61 -1.55
CA GLU A 131 -20.89 -1.04 -2.72
C GLU A 131 -20.37 0.36 -3.01
N THR A 132 -20.12 1.13 -1.98
CA THR A 132 -19.58 2.48 -2.08
C THR A 132 -18.17 2.48 -2.67
N LEU A 133 -17.27 1.61 -2.22
CA LEU A 133 -15.93 1.49 -2.78
C LEU A 133 -15.95 1.03 -4.25
N VAL A 134 -16.87 0.13 -4.62
CA VAL A 134 -17.07 -0.28 -6.02
C VAL A 134 -17.57 0.89 -6.85
N TYR A 135 -18.55 1.65 -6.35
CA TYR A 135 -19.10 2.81 -7.03
C TYR A 135 -18.03 3.90 -7.25
N PHE A 136 -17.19 4.18 -6.25
CA PHE A 136 -16.06 5.10 -6.38
C PHE A 136 -15.13 4.72 -7.53
N VAL A 137 -14.75 3.45 -7.61
CA VAL A 137 -13.77 2.99 -8.61
C VAL A 137 -14.41 2.90 -10.00
N ARG A 138 -15.59 2.30 -10.09
CA ARG A 138 -16.24 1.97 -11.37
C ARG A 138 -16.98 3.16 -11.96
N ASP A 139 -17.80 3.82 -11.14
CA ASP A 139 -18.78 4.80 -11.65
C ASP A 139 -18.27 6.24 -11.51
N LEU A 140 -17.50 6.54 -10.46
CA LEU A 140 -16.88 7.85 -10.28
C LEU A 140 -15.46 7.95 -10.85
N GLY A 141 -14.91 6.85 -11.37
CA GLY A 141 -13.59 6.81 -12.01
C GLY A 141 -12.43 7.13 -11.07
N MET A 142 -12.63 7.01 -9.75
CA MET A 142 -11.62 7.32 -8.75
C MET A 142 -10.56 6.22 -8.69
N ARG A 143 -9.29 6.59 -8.69
CA ARG A 143 -8.19 5.62 -8.50
C ARG A 143 -7.97 5.36 -7.01
N LEU A 144 -8.41 4.20 -6.54
CA LEU A 144 -8.24 3.74 -5.16
C LEU A 144 -7.44 2.43 -5.14
N PRO A 145 -6.11 2.48 -5.27
CA PRO A 145 -5.27 1.28 -5.43
C PRO A 145 -5.42 0.26 -4.31
N LEU A 146 -5.75 0.72 -3.09
CA LEU A 146 -5.87 -0.10 -1.89
C LEU A 146 -7.31 -0.46 -1.52
N ALA A 147 -8.32 -0.07 -2.33
CA ALA A 147 -9.73 -0.29 -2.00
C ALA A 147 -10.06 -1.77 -1.69
N VAL A 148 -9.38 -2.70 -2.37
CA VAL A 148 -9.55 -4.14 -2.17
C VAL A 148 -9.30 -4.59 -0.73
N LEU A 149 -8.48 -3.87 0.04
CA LEU A 149 -8.18 -4.21 1.43
C LEU A 149 -9.31 -3.85 2.41
N PHE A 150 -10.19 -2.93 2.01
CA PHE A 150 -11.20 -2.36 2.88
C PHE A 150 -12.63 -2.85 2.59
N VAL A 151 -12.80 -3.75 1.62
CA VAL A 151 -14.07 -4.45 1.41
C VAL A 151 -14.20 -5.66 2.34
N SER A 152 -15.42 -6.02 2.74
CA SER A 152 -15.66 -7.17 3.63
C SER A 152 -15.19 -8.50 3.01
N ARG A 153 -15.23 -8.60 1.68
CA ARG A 153 -14.79 -9.76 0.88
C ARG A 153 -13.33 -9.68 0.41
N ALA A 154 -12.46 -8.95 1.12
CA ALA A 154 -11.06 -8.73 0.71
C ALA A 154 -10.32 -10.04 0.41
N ALA A 155 -10.50 -11.09 1.22
CA ALA A 155 -9.87 -12.39 1.00
C ALA A 155 -10.23 -12.98 -0.37
N SER A 156 -11.52 -13.13 -0.66
CA SER A 156 -11.97 -13.69 -1.94
C SER A 156 -11.59 -12.81 -3.14
N GLU A 157 -11.54 -11.51 -2.97
CA GLU A 157 -11.05 -10.59 -4.01
C GLU A 157 -9.55 -10.78 -4.27
N LEU A 158 -8.75 -10.99 -3.24
CA LEU A 158 -7.33 -11.31 -3.37
C LEU A 158 -7.13 -12.67 -4.04
N GLU A 159 -7.82 -13.70 -3.58
CA GLU A 159 -7.77 -15.05 -4.20
C GLU A 159 -8.10 -15.01 -5.70
N ARG A 160 -9.14 -14.30 -6.07
CA ARG A 160 -9.60 -14.19 -7.45
C ARG A 160 -8.62 -13.44 -8.36
N ARG A 161 -7.98 -12.38 -7.83
CA ARG A 161 -7.13 -11.47 -8.62
C ARG A 161 -5.67 -11.93 -8.69
N VAL A 162 -5.16 -12.57 -7.63
CA VAL A 162 -3.74 -12.91 -7.54
C VAL A 162 -3.43 -14.17 -8.34
N ARG A 163 -2.57 -14.04 -9.35
CA ARG A 163 -2.15 -15.12 -10.24
C ARG A 163 -0.98 -15.92 -9.67
N ALA A 164 -0.05 -15.22 -9.03
CA ALA A 164 1.09 -15.83 -8.35
C ALA A 164 1.44 -15.01 -7.12
N VAL A 165 1.91 -15.69 -6.08
CA VAL A 165 2.48 -15.07 -4.88
C VAL A 165 3.58 -15.98 -4.36
N GLU A 166 4.67 -15.38 -3.89
CA GLU A 166 5.86 -16.03 -3.39
C GLU A 166 6.30 -15.40 -2.09
N TYR A 167 6.85 -16.20 -1.20
CA TYR A 167 7.45 -15.73 0.04
C TYR A 167 8.90 -15.29 -0.23
N VAL A 168 9.28 -14.13 0.28
CA VAL A 168 10.63 -13.59 0.14
C VAL A 168 11.43 -13.82 1.42
N GLU A 169 10.96 -13.21 2.53
CA GLU A 169 11.69 -13.22 3.79
C GLU A 169 10.77 -12.86 4.97
N ARG A 170 11.28 -13.06 6.18
CA ARG A 170 10.77 -12.42 7.40
C ARG A 170 11.73 -11.30 7.78
N THR A 171 11.23 -10.10 7.94
CA THR A 171 12.04 -8.90 8.21
C THR A 171 11.53 -8.13 9.41
N GLY A 172 12.41 -7.40 10.11
CA GLY A 172 12.07 -6.49 11.20
C GLY A 172 12.39 -5.02 10.88
N ILE A 173 12.82 -4.73 9.66
CA ILE A 173 13.34 -3.39 9.30
C ILE A 173 12.26 -2.29 9.34
N LEU A 174 10.98 -2.66 9.28
CA LEU A 174 9.85 -1.72 9.34
C LEU A 174 9.39 -1.40 10.78
N GLY A 175 10.19 -1.75 11.79
CA GLY A 175 9.91 -1.46 13.19
C GLY A 175 9.19 -2.60 13.93
N ALA A 176 8.47 -3.47 13.23
CA ALA A 176 7.89 -4.69 13.77
C ALA A 176 8.12 -5.85 12.79
N PRO A 177 8.20 -7.11 13.30
CA PRO A 177 8.39 -8.26 12.43
C PRO A 177 7.27 -8.38 11.40
N ALA A 178 7.66 -8.65 10.14
CA ALA A 178 6.74 -8.80 9.02
C ALA A 178 7.18 -9.87 8.05
N HIS A 179 6.22 -10.50 7.39
CA HIS A 179 6.41 -11.39 6.25
C HIS A 179 6.38 -10.57 4.96
N HIS A 180 7.46 -10.63 4.18
CA HIS A 180 7.54 -10.00 2.87
C HIS A 180 7.15 -10.99 1.79
N LEU A 181 6.14 -10.62 1.01
CA LEU A 181 5.64 -11.39 -0.13
C LEU A 181 5.76 -10.56 -1.39
N ILE A 182 6.04 -11.24 -2.51
CA ILE A 182 5.89 -10.68 -3.85
C ILE A 182 4.79 -11.41 -4.59
N GLY A 183 4.13 -10.74 -5.51
CA GLY A 183 3.11 -11.38 -6.31
C GLY A 183 2.68 -10.56 -7.51
N ARG A 184 1.77 -11.11 -8.29
CA ARG A 184 1.24 -10.47 -9.48
C ARG A 184 -0.25 -10.77 -9.69
N THR A 185 -0.91 -9.80 -10.28
CA THR A 185 -2.24 -9.92 -10.88
C THR A 185 -2.11 -9.87 -12.40
N ASP A 186 -3.21 -9.74 -13.13
CA ASP A 186 -3.16 -9.55 -14.59
C ASP A 186 -2.56 -8.19 -15.00
N THR A 187 -2.61 -7.19 -14.12
CA THR A 187 -2.25 -5.80 -14.48
C THR A 187 -1.22 -5.16 -13.55
N VAL A 188 -0.93 -5.77 -12.40
CA VAL A 188 -0.08 -5.18 -11.36
C VAL A 188 0.85 -6.25 -10.79
N ASN A 189 2.13 -5.90 -10.66
CA ASN A 189 3.05 -6.61 -9.78
C ASN A 189 3.03 -5.94 -8.42
N PHE A 190 3.02 -6.72 -7.34
CA PHE A 190 2.96 -6.16 -6.00
C PHE A 190 3.98 -6.77 -5.06
N GLN A 191 4.32 -6.00 -4.04
CA GLN A 191 5.00 -6.46 -2.84
C GLN A 191 4.15 -6.07 -1.64
N VAL A 192 4.09 -6.93 -0.63
CA VAL A 192 3.38 -6.64 0.61
C VAL A 192 4.19 -7.16 1.79
N TRP A 193 4.25 -6.35 2.84
CA TRP A 193 4.80 -6.70 4.14
C TRP A 193 3.63 -6.81 5.12
N ILE A 194 3.43 -8.01 5.64
CA ILE A 194 2.31 -8.36 6.53
C ILE A 194 2.87 -8.59 7.92
N SER A 195 2.31 -7.94 8.93
CA SER A 195 2.72 -8.13 10.33
C SER A 195 2.73 -9.61 10.70
N ASP A 196 3.81 -10.03 11.36
CA ASP A 196 3.93 -11.38 11.92
C ASP A 196 3.25 -11.40 13.29
N GLY A 197 2.22 -12.24 13.45
CA GLY A 197 1.45 -12.39 14.68
C GLY A 197 -0.05 -12.55 14.44
N GLU A 198 -0.82 -12.38 15.51
CA GLU A 198 -2.28 -12.61 15.52
C GLU A 198 -3.07 -11.58 14.67
N GLN A 199 -2.50 -10.42 14.45
CA GLN A 199 -3.10 -9.34 13.65
C GLN A 199 -2.30 -9.15 12.35
N PRO A 200 -2.58 -9.91 11.29
CA PRO A 200 -1.85 -9.85 10.02
C PRO A 200 -2.20 -8.58 9.24
N LEU A 201 -1.73 -7.44 9.73
CA LEU A 201 -1.97 -6.13 9.12
C LEU A 201 -0.90 -5.80 8.09
N PRO A 202 -1.24 -5.15 6.97
CA PRO A 202 -0.23 -4.64 6.06
C PRO A 202 0.56 -3.52 6.75
N GLN A 203 1.89 -3.61 6.68
CA GLN A 203 2.81 -2.54 7.10
C GLN A 203 3.24 -1.68 5.90
N ARG A 204 3.45 -2.34 4.75
CA ARG A 204 3.85 -1.67 3.51
C ARG A 204 3.31 -2.44 2.31
N ILE A 205 2.97 -1.69 1.26
CA ILE A 205 2.59 -2.23 -0.05
C ILE A 205 3.29 -1.42 -1.13
N VAL A 206 3.82 -2.10 -2.14
CA VAL A 206 4.33 -1.49 -3.37
C VAL A 206 3.60 -2.13 -4.55
N LEU A 207 3.01 -1.30 -5.39
CA LEU A 207 2.36 -1.71 -6.63
C LEU A 207 3.18 -1.18 -7.81
N THR A 208 3.53 -2.03 -8.75
CA THR A 208 4.19 -1.65 -10.01
C THR A 208 3.25 -1.92 -11.16
N TYR A 209 3.09 -0.98 -12.07
CA TYR A 209 2.24 -1.07 -13.25
C TYR A 209 3.09 -1.39 -14.49
N PRO A 210 3.35 -2.69 -14.80
CA PRO A 210 4.33 -3.09 -15.80
C PRO A 210 3.92 -2.70 -17.23
N ALA A 211 2.64 -2.60 -17.52
CA ALA A 211 2.14 -2.21 -18.84
C ALA A 211 2.18 -0.69 -19.08
N ALA A 212 2.36 0.13 -18.04
CA ALA A 212 2.44 1.57 -18.20
C ALA A 212 3.86 2.02 -18.56
N PRO A 213 4.03 3.00 -19.47
CA PRO A 213 5.34 3.54 -19.82
C PRO A 213 6.11 3.98 -18.58
N GLY A 214 7.39 3.58 -18.48
CA GLY A 214 8.24 3.86 -17.34
C GLY A 214 7.91 3.05 -16.09
N GLN A 215 6.93 2.16 -16.15
CA GLN A 215 6.54 1.29 -15.03
C GLN A 215 6.40 2.06 -13.69
N PRO A 216 5.48 3.03 -13.62
CA PRO A 216 5.29 3.83 -12.41
C PRO A 216 4.87 2.93 -11.23
N GLN A 217 5.22 3.38 -10.03
CA GLN A 217 4.89 2.68 -8.80
C GLN A 217 3.94 3.51 -7.94
N PHE A 218 3.15 2.79 -7.16
CA PHE A 218 2.43 3.31 -6.01
C PHE A 218 3.00 2.60 -4.78
N ARG A 219 3.34 3.36 -3.74
CA ARG A 219 3.88 2.87 -2.47
C ARG A 219 2.98 3.33 -1.35
N ALA A 220 2.75 2.48 -0.36
CA ALA A 220 1.97 2.82 0.81
C ALA A 220 2.61 2.23 2.06
N GLU A 221 2.75 3.03 3.10
CA GLU A 221 3.16 2.62 4.43
C GLU A 221 2.00 2.88 5.40
N PHE A 222 1.68 1.85 6.18
CA PHE A 222 0.56 1.86 7.10
C PHE A 222 1.08 2.04 8.52
N SER A 223 0.42 2.90 9.28
CA SER A 223 0.78 3.19 10.67
C SER A 223 -0.45 3.55 11.48
N ALA A 224 -0.28 3.62 12.80
CA ALA A 224 -1.34 4.02 13.72
C ALA A 224 -2.64 3.21 13.53
N TRP A 225 -2.52 1.90 13.28
CA TRP A 225 -3.67 1.01 13.26
C TRP A 225 -4.40 1.05 14.60
N ASN A 226 -5.71 1.30 14.56
CA ASN A 226 -6.63 1.15 15.68
C ASN A 226 -7.81 0.31 15.20
N LEU A 227 -8.03 -0.86 15.81
CA LEU A 227 -9.05 -1.82 15.41
C LEU A 227 -10.34 -1.70 16.23
N ALA A 228 -10.42 -0.72 17.14
CA ALA A 228 -11.60 -0.39 17.93
C ALA A 228 -11.68 1.12 18.20
N PRO A 229 -11.75 1.97 17.14
CA PRO A 229 -11.64 3.42 17.29
C PRO A 229 -12.84 4.08 17.97
N GLN A 230 -14.00 3.44 18.05
CA GLN A 230 -15.26 3.95 18.59
C GLN A 230 -15.58 5.39 18.10
N PRO A 231 -15.65 5.62 16.79
CA PRO A 231 -15.87 6.95 16.25
C PRO A 231 -17.29 7.42 16.55
N ALA A 232 -17.43 8.69 16.93
CA ALA A 232 -18.75 9.29 17.04
C ALA A 232 -19.45 9.41 15.67
N ASP A 233 -20.76 9.29 15.61
CA ASP A 233 -21.54 9.39 14.36
C ASP A 233 -21.29 10.70 13.60
N ALA A 234 -21.06 11.78 14.33
CA ALA A 234 -20.73 13.09 13.75
C ALA A 234 -19.47 13.07 12.87
N LEU A 235 -18.54 12.11 13.09
CA LEU A 235 -17.35 11.94 12.24
C LEU A 235 -17.72 11.61 10.80
N PHE A 236 -18.83 10.91 10.59
CA PHE A 236 -19.32 10.47 9.29
C PHE A 236 -20.40 11.37 8.70
N THR A 237 -20.58 12.55 9.26
CA THR A 237 -21.51 13.56 8.74
C THR A 237 -20.72 14.64 8.01
N PHE A 238 -21.13 14.97 6.79
CA PHE A 238 -20.57 16.08 6.03
C PHE A 238 -21.57 17.24 5.98
N THR A 239 -21.13 18.39 6.49
CA THR A 239 -21.84 19.65 6.34
C THR A 239 -21.01 20.58 5.47
N PRO A 240 -21.51 20.98 4.29
CA PRO A 240 -20.76 21.89 3.41
C PRO A 240 -20.48 23.22 4.13
N PRO A 241 -19.21 23.69 4.12
CA PRO A 241 -18.89 25.03 4.61
C PRO A 241 -19.64 26.11 3.83
N ALA A 242 -20.06 27.19 4.51
CA ALA A 242 -20.85 28.27 3.90
C ALA A 242 -20.23 28.89 2.63
N ALA A 243 -18.90 28.88 2.53
CA ALA A 243 -18.15 29.42 1.39
C ALA A 243 -17.81 28.36 0.32
N ALA A 244 -18.33 27.14 0.43
CA ALA A 244 -18.04 26.07 -0.51
C ALA A 244 -19.08 26.02 -1.64
N SER A 245 -18.62 25.80 -2.87
CA SER A 245 -19.47 25.65 -4.05
C SER A 245 -19.68 24.16 -4.37
N LYS A 246 -20.92 23.79 -4.66
CA LYS A 246 -21.23 22.43 -5.13
C LYS A 246 -20.84 22.29 -6.59
N ILE A 247 -20.13 21.22 -6.91
CA ILE A 247 -19.77 20.81 -8.27
C ILE A 247 -20.22 19.38 -8.54
N PRO A 248 -20.46 18.96 -9.79
CA PRO A 248 -20.68 17.56 -10.09
C PRO A 248 -19.40 16.74 -9.90
N PHE A 249 -19.51 15.44 -9.66
CA PHE A 249 -18.36 14.54 -9.79
C PHE A 249 -17.86 14.57 -11.24
N ALA A 250 -16.53 14.45 -11.43
CA ALA A 250 -15.92 14.50 -12.77
C ALA A 250 -16.53 13.45 -13.72
N ALA A 251 -16.87 12.27 -13.23
CA ALA A 251 -17.53 11.22 -13.99
C ALA A 251 -18.92 11.60 -14.51
N ALA A 252 -19.59 12.57 -13.88
CA ALA A 252 -20.88 13.09 -14.33
C ALA A 252 -20.75 14.11 -15.45
N LEU A 253 -19.53 14.56 -15.79
CA LEU A 253 -19.27 15.47 -16.88
C LEU A 253 -19.02 14.66 -18.18
N PRO A 254 -19.67 14.96 -19.31
CA PRO A 254 -19.58 14.19 -20.54
C PRO A 254 -18.14 13.94 -21.02
N GLN A 255 -17.24 14.92 -20.86
CA GLN A 255 -15.84 14.82 -21.26
C GLN A 255 -14.97 13.96 -20.34
N TYR A 256 -15.45 13.60 -19.16
CA TYR A 256 -14.77 12.78 -18.16
C TYR A 256 -15.50 11.46 -17.90
N ALA A 257 -16.60 11.20 -18.60
CA ALA A 257 -17.28 9.92 -18.49
C ALA A 257 -16.27 8.78 -18.72
N PRO A 258 -16.27 7.72 -17.89
CA PRO A 258 -15.36 6.60 -18.07
C PRO A 258 -15.56 6.01 -19.45
N GLY A 259 -14.56 6.13 -20.32
CA GLY A 259 -14.54 5.37 -21.57
C GLY A 259 -14.51 3.88 -21.27
N PRO A 260 -14.88 3.01 -22.23
CA PRO A 260 -14.74 1.58 -22.05
C PRO A 260 -13.32 1.26 -21.61
N ALA A 261 -13.18 0.39 -20.62
CA ALA A 261 -11.91 0.04 -19.98
C ALA A 261 -10.88 -0.33 -21.07
N GLY A 262 -9.89 0.53 -21.30
CA GLY A 262 -8.82 0.31 -22.28
C GLY A 262 -8.61 1.40 -23.32
N ALA A 263 -9.43 2.43 -23.41
CA ALA A 263 -9.20 3.51 -24.39
C ALA A 263 -8.12 4.50 -23.86
N PRO A 264 -7.05 4.77 -24.63
CA PRO A 264 -6.08 5.80 -24.27
C PRO A 264 -6.74 7.17 -24.30
N ALA A 265 -6.45 8.02 -23.30
CA ALA A 265 -6.91 9.39 -23.25
C ALA A 265 -6.54 10.13 -24.57
N LYS A 266 -7.52 10.65 -25.28
CA LYS A 266 -7.27 11.50 -26.46
C LYS A 266 -6.51 12.74 -25.99
N LYS A 267 -5.30 12.93 -26.52
CA LYS A 267 -4.54 14.18 -26.39
C LYS A 267 -5.42 15.32 -26.91
N GLY A 268 -5.72 16.30 -26.05
CA GLY A 268 -6.40 17.51 -26.45
C GLY A 268 -5.63 18.20 -27.57
N ALA A 269 -6.31 18.50 -28.65
CA ALA A 269 -5.77 19.30 -29.73
C ALA A 269 -5.58 20.73 -29.22
N THR A 270 -4.34 21.18 -29.19
CA THR A 270 -3.97 22.58 -29.04
C THR A 270 -4.44 23.35 -30.29
N ARG A 271 -5.26 24.37 -30.10
CA ARG A 271 -5.38 25.51 -30.99
C ARG A 271 -4.66 26.68 -30.39
#